data_12736408f2ea7435a3bea1d23c3e2392
#
_entry.id   12736408f2ea7435a3bea1d23c3e2392
#
_cell.length_a   1.000
_cell.length_b   1.000
_cell.length_c   1.000
_cell.angle_alpha   90.00
_cell.angle_beta   90.00
_cell.angle_gamma   90.00
#
_symmetry.space_group_name_H-M   'P 1'
#
loop_
_entity.id
_entity.type
_entity.pdbx_description
1 polymer ?
#
loop_
_entity_poly.entity_id
_entity_poly.type
_entity_poly.pdbx_seq_one_letter_code
_entity_poly.pdbx_strand_id
1 'polypeptide(L)'
;MTPEILAALDAARRAGRPIVLGTSLPDGAQRLLPDPTAPADLNEAANAALAEDETRTIKLNDQTWFLHVYNPPLRLIVVGAVHIAQALVPFAAATGFAVTVVDPRRAFATDERFPNVTVSTEWPDEAMEALRPDLRTAVVTLTHDPKLDDPALDHALKSPAFYIGALGSRKTHASRLQRLRDLGHNDLEMKRIRGPVGLNIEAVTAPEIALSIMAEVVAAHRGSPLGQKQPADAGTMKPAA
;
A
#
# COMPACT_ATOMS: atom_id res chain seq x y z
N MET A 1 13.90 -3.11 -29.27
CA MET A 1 13.91 -4.13 -28.21
C MET A 1 14.25 -5.46 -28.85
N THR A 2 15.29 -6.14 -28.37
CA THR A 2 15.65 -7.46 -28.89
C THR A 2 14.72 -8.53 -28.33
N PRO A 3 14.56 -9.70 -28.98
CA PRO A 3 13.75 -10.80 -28.46
C PRO A 3 14.18 -11.28 -27.07
N GLU A 4 15.50 -11.26 -26.79
CA GLU A 4 16.07 -11.68 -25.51
C GLU A 4 15.66 -10.72 -24.37
N ILE A 5 15.76 -9.40 -24.60
CA ILE A 5 15.35 -8.38 -23.63
C ILE A 5 13.85 -8.48 -23.36
N LEU A 6 13.04 -8.69 -24.40
CA LEU A 6 11.59 -8.87 -24.26
C LEU A 6 11.26 -10.12 -23.42
N ALA A 7 11.89 -11.25 -23.73
CA ALA A 7 11.67 -12.50 -23.00
C ALA A 7 12.06 -12.36 -21.52
N ALA A 8 13.19 -11.72 -21.23
CA ALA A 8 13.66 -11.50 -19.87
C ALA A 8 12.76 -10.51 -19.09
N LEU A 9 12.28 -9.46 -19.75
CA LEU A 9 11.30 -8.51 -19.18
C LEU A 9 10.00 -9.22 -18.84
N ASP A 10 9.46 -10.02 -19.75
CA ASP A 10 8.23 -10.78 -19.52
C ASP A 10 8.38 -11.83 -18.42
N ALA A 11 9.54 -12.48 -18.32
CA ALA A 11 9.83 -13.39 -17.23
C ALA A 11 9.89 -12.68 -15.87
N ALA A 12 10.51 -11.50 -15.80
CA ALA A 12 10.55 -10.68 -14.59
C ALA A 12 9.14 -10.25 -14.17
N ARG A 13 8.32 -9.76 -15.11
CA ARG A 13 6.93 -9.34 -14.86
C ARG A 13 6.07 -10.49 -14.36
N ARG A 14 6.15 -11.67 -14.99
CA ARG A 14 5.41 -12.87 -14.53
C ARG A 14 5.84 -13.36 -13.15
N ALA A 15 7.13 -13.18 -12.82
CA ALA A 15 7.65 -13.50 -11.49
C ALA A 15 7.38 -12.43 -10.43
N GLY A 16 6.68 -11.33 -10.76
CA GLY A 16 6.44 -10.21 -9.85
C GLY A 16 7.74 -9.52 -9.39
N ARG A 17 8.80 -9.57 -10.20
CA ARG A 17 10.07 -8.90 -9.88
C ARG A 17 10.11 -7.49 -10.43
N PRO A 18 10.45 -6.48 -9.58
CA PRO A 18 10.68 -5.12 -10.04
C PRO A 18 11.83 -5.08 -11.04
N ILE A 19 11.67 -4.35 -12.14
CA ILE A 19 12.70 -4.22 -13.17
C ILE A 19 12.53 -2.90 -13.92
N VAL A 20 13.63 -2.35 -14.42
CA VAL A 20 13.64 -1.15 -15.28
C VAL A 20 14.17 -1.54 -16.65
N LEU A 21 13.49 -1.12 -17.70
CA LEU A 21 14.04 -1.10 -19.04
C LEU A 21 14.70 0.25 -19.27
N GLY A 22 16.03 0.28 -19.21
CA GLY A 22 16.83 1.45 -19.60
C GLY A 22 17.03 1.48 -21.10
N THR A 23 16.72 2.64 -21.73
CA THR A 23 16.96 2.90 -23.15
C THR A 23 17.85 4.13 -23.29
N SER A 24 19.03 3.96 -23.87
CA SER A 24 19.90 5.06 -24.26
C SER A 24 19.28 5.80 -25.44
N LEU A 25 18.99 7.09 -25.29
CA LEU A 25 18.30 7.86 -26.35
C LEU A 25 19.18 8.16 -27.55
N PRO A 26 20.52 8.40 -27.42
CA PRO A 26 21.38 8.66 -28.58
C PRO A 26 21.48 7.50 -29.56
N ASP A 27 21.56 6.26 -29.08
CA ASP A 27 21.85 5.08 -29.91
C ASP A 27 20.76 4.00 -29.87
N GLY A 28 19.74 4.16 -29.01
CA GLY A 28 18.66 3.20 -28.83
C GLY A 28 19.08 1.91 -28.14
N ALA A 29 20.30 1.82 -27.59
CA ALA A 29 20.74 0.64 -26.82
C ALA A 29 19.86 0.42 -25.61
N GLN A 30 19.51 -0.85 -25.36
CA GLN A 30 18.59 -1.20 -24.26
C GLN A 30 19.22 -2.23 -23.33
N ARG A 31 18.89 -2.12 -22.05
CA ARG A 31 19.23 -3.11 -21.02
C ARG A 31 18.21 -3.16 -19.91
N LEU A 32 18.11 -4.31 -19.26
CA LEU A 32 17.31 -4.48 -18.06
C LEU A 32 18.17 -4.13 -16.84
N LEU A 33 17.61 -3.35 -15.90
CA LEU A 33 18.28 -2.85 -14.72
C LEU A 33 17.50 -3.24 -13.44
N PRO A 34 18.19 -3.45 -12.32
CA PRO A 34 19.65 -3.38 -12.14
C PRO A 34 20.38 -4.53 -12.84
N ASP A 35 21.57 -4.25 -13.35
CA ASP A 35 22.44 -5.19 -14.05
C ASP A 35 23.88 -5.03 -13.51
N PRO A 36 24.51 -6.10 -12.97
CA PRO A 36 25.87 -6.01 -12.45
C PRO A 36 26.93 -5.52 -13.45
N THR A 37 26.64 -5.64 -14.76
CA THR A 37 27.55 -5.19 -15.84
C THR A 37 27.30 -3.74 -16.25
N ALA A 38 26.23 -3.11 -15.73
CA ALA A 38 25.93 -1.72 -16.00
C ALA A 38 26.77 -0.78 -15.13
N PRO A 39 27.00 0.48 -15.54
CA PRO A 39 27.58 1.51 -14.70
C PRO A 39 26.84 1.66 -13.36
N ALA A 40 27.60 1.90 -12.29
CA ALA A 40 27.03 1.96 -10.93
C ALA A 40 25.98 3.08 -10.78
N ASP A 41 26.25 4.26 -11.37
CA ASP A 41 25.35 5.41 -11.38
C ASP A 41 24.03 5.13 -12.13
N LEU A 42 24.08 4.33 -13.19
CA LEU A 42 22.88 3.91 -13.92
C LEU A 42 22.03 2.92 -13.10
N ASN A 43 22.67 2.00 -12.38
CA ASN A 43 21.98 1.09 -11.47
C ASN A 43 21.36 1.85 -10.28
N GLU A 44 22.07 2.83 -9.73
CA GLU A 44 21.56 3.70 -8.65
C GLU A 44 20.32 4.47 -9.10
N ALA A 45 20.38 5.08 -10.28
CA ALA A 45 19.25 5.79 -10.87
C ALA A 45 18.06 4.87 -11.17
N ALA A 46 18.29 3.63 -11.62
CA ALA A 46 17.25 2.64 -11.83
C ALA A 46 16.61 2.21 -10.51
N ASN A 47 17.41 1.97 -9.46
CA ASN A 47 16.89 1.64 -8.12
C ASN A 47 16.06 2.79 -7.54
N ALA A 48 16.49 4.04 -7.71
CA ALA A 48 15.71 5.21 -7.30
C ALA A 48 14.37 5.29 -8.05
N ALA A 49 14.38 5.08 -9.38
CA ALA A 49 13.16 5.04 -10.19
C ALA A 49 12.19 3.93 -9.76
N LEU A 50 12.70 2.74 -9.40
CA LEU A 50 11.89 1.64 -8.84
C LEU A 50 11.28 2.01 -7.48
N ALA A 51 12.05 2.62 -6.59
CA ALA A 51 11.61 2.99 -5.26
C ALA A 51 10.51 4.08 -5.29
N GLU A 52 10.65 5.04 -6.20
CA GLU A 52 9.68 6.13 -6.39
C GLU A 52 8.49 5.74 -7.27
N ASP A 53 8.57 4.55 -7.91
CA ASP A 53 7.56 4.04 -8.86
C ASP A 53 7.31 5.07 -9.99
N GLU A 54 8.40 5.61 -10.55
CA GLU A 54 8.36 6.69 -11.51
C GLU A 54 9.23 6.41 -12.74
N THR A 55 8.57 6.32 -13.91
CA THR A 55 9.24 6.29 -15.21
C THR A 55 9.75 7.69 -15.56
N ARG A 56 11.05 7.81 -15.89
CA ARG A 56 11.67 9.12 -16.12
C ARG A 56 12.84 9.07 -17.10
N THR A 57 13.17 10.26 -17.62
CA THR A 57 14.40 10.49 -18.39
C THR A 57 15.44 11.12 -17.47
N ILE A 58 16.67 10.61 -17.53
CA ILE A 58 17.81 11.10 -16.76
C ILE A 58 18.98 11.39 -17.68
N LYS A 59 19.89 12.27 -17.27
CA LYS A 59 21.18 12.49 -17.92
C LYS A 59 22.29 12.01 -16.99
N LEU A 60 23.06 11.04 -17.47
CA LEU A 60 24.24 10.52 -16.77
C LEU A 60 25.46 10.74 -17.67
N ASN A 61 26.41 11.51 -17.17
CA ASN A 61 27.54 12.00 -17.99
C ASN A 61 27.00 12.65 -19.26
N ASP A 62 27.44 12.27 -20.43
CA ASP A 62 26.95 12.80 -21.70
C ASP A 62 25.86 11.94 -22.37
N GLN A 63 25.36 10.93 -21.68
CA GLN A 63 24.29 10.05 -22.16
C GLN A 63 22.96 10.37 -21.53
N THR A 64 21.90 10.35 -22.33
CA THR A 64 20.53 10.48 -21.87
C THR A 64 19.85 9.12 -21.89
N TRP A 65 19.30 8.71 -20.75
CA TRP A 65 18.63 7.44 -20.57
C TRP A 65 17.15 7.65 -20.27
N PHE A 66 16.29 6.89 -20.95
CA PHE A 66 14.89 6.71 -20.56
C PHE A 66 14.76 5.45 -19.71
N LEU A 67 14.35 5.61 -18.46
CA LEU A 67 14.14 4.55 -17.49
C LEU A 67 12.65 4.22 -17.40
N HIS A 68 12.22 3.14 -18.02
CA HIS A 68 10.85 2.66 -17.97
C HIS A 68 10.71 1.64 -16.84
N VAL A 69 9.96 2.01 -15.79
CA VAL A 69 9.75 1.20 -14.59
C VAL A 69 8.66 0.17 -14.82
N TYR A 70 8.93 -1.08 -14.44
CA TYR A 70 8.00 -2.19 -14.39
C TYR A 70 7.99 -2.77 -12.98
N ASN A 71 7.21 -2.15 -12.11
CA ASN A 71 6.96 -2.67 -10.77
C ASN A 71 5.75 -3.60 -10.77
N PRO A 72 5.71 -4.64 -9.90
CA PRO A 72 4.47 -5.34 -9.61
C PRO A 72 3.44 -4.35 -9.05
N PRO A 73 2.13 -4.62 -9.20
CA PRO A 73 1.10 -3.78 -8.61
C PRO A 73 1.32 -3.56 -7.12
N LEU A 74 0.98 -2.37 -6.62
CA LEU A 74 0.82 -2.15 -5.20
C LEU A 74 -0.29 -3.06 -4.67
N ARG A 75 -0.15 -3.54 -3.44
CA ARG A 75 -1.13 -4.43 -2.81
C ARG A 75 -1.90 -3.67 -1.74
N LEU A 76 -3.21 -3.91 -1.66
CA LEU A 76 -4.05 -3.46 -0.57
C LEU A 76 -4.71 -4.66 0.10
N ILE A 77 -4.37 -4.92 1.35
CA ILE A 77 -5.03 -5.92 2.19
C ILE A 77 -6.08 -5.21 3.02
N VAL A 78 -7.34 -5.59 2.83
CA VAL A 78 -8.50 -5.04 3.54
C VAL A 78 -9.03 -6.10 4.49
N VAL A 79 -8.89 -5.88 5.78
CA VAL A 79 -9.43 -6.78 6.81
C VAL A 79 -10.82 -6.31 7.22
N GLY A 80 -11.82 -7.10 6.86
CA GLY A 80 -13.23 -6.82 7.08
C GLY A 80 -14.02 -6.58 5.80
N ALA A 81 -14.88 -7.54 5.43
CA ALA A 81 -15.77 -7.50 4.28
C ALA A 81 -17.04 -6.65 4.55
N VAL A 82 -16.86 -5.43 5.04
CA VAL A 82 -17.93 -4.49 5.42
C VAL A 82 -18.32 -3.55 4.26
N HIS A 83 -19.36 -2.71 4.44
CA HIS A 83 -19.80 -1.78 3.38
C HIS A 83 -18.73 -0.81 2.90
N ILE A 84 -17.86 -0.36 3.83
CA ILE A 84 -16.73 0.51 3.45
C ILE A 84 -15.76 -0.24 2.52
N ALA A 85 -15.50 -1.53 2.79
CA ALA A 85 -14.64 -2.36 1.93
C ALA A 85 -15.22 -2.48 0.51
N GLN A 86 -16.55 -2.65 0.37
CA GLN A 86 -17.20 -2.70 -0.95
C GLN A 86 -17.01 -1.40 -1.76
N ALA A 87 -16.98 -0.25 -1.09
CA ALA A 87 -16.70 1.04 -1.73
C ALA A 87 -15.19 1.26 -1.96
N LEU A 88 -14.32 0.77 -1.07
CA LEU A 88 -12.87 0.95 -1.16
C LEU A 88 -12.24 0.13 -2.30
N VAL A 89 -12.69 -1.09 -2.50
CA VAL A 89 -12.17 -2.00 -3.53
C VAL A 89 -12.17 -1.40 -4.93
N PRO A 90 -13.26 -0.81 -5.46
CA PRO A 90 -13.26 -0.16 -6.77
C PRO A 90 -12.27 1.01 -6.87
N PHE A 91 -12.14 1.85 -5.82
CA PHE A 91 -11.16 2.93 -5.81
C PHE A 91 -9.72 2.41 -5.85
N ALA A 92 -9.43 1.36 -5.08
CA ALA A 92 -8.12 0.73 -5.07
C ALA A 92 -7.78 0.10 -6.43
N ALA A 93 -8.71 -0.61 -7.04
CA ALA A 93 -8.53 -1.18 -8.38
C ALA A 93 -8.31 -0.09 -9.44
N ALA A 94 -9.10 0.99 -9.43
CA ALA A 94 -8.96 2.13 -10.34
C ALA A 94 -7.61 2.85 -10.18
N THR A 95 -7.00 2.79 -8.99
CA THR A 95 -5.66 3.35 -8.73
C THR A 95 -4.52 2.33 -8.88
N GLY A 96 -4.81 1.14 -9.43
CA GLY A 96 -3.81 0.13 -9.80
C GLY A 96 -3.35 -0.79 -8.68
N PHE A 97 -4.08 -0.85 -7.56
CA PHE A 97 -3.79 -1.78 -6.48
C PHE A 97 -4.38 -3.18 -6.75
N ALA A 98 -3.59 -4.21 -6.48
CA ALA A 98 -4.10 -5.56 -6.33
C ALA A 98 -4.71 -5.70 -4.92
N VAL A 99 -6.02 -5.96 -4.85
CA VAL A 99 -6.76 -5.99 -3.58
C VAL A 99 -6.97 -7.42 -3.12
N THR A 100 -6.78 -7.66 -1.82
CA THR A 100 -7.22 -8.86 -1.13
C THR A 100 -8.10 -8.46 0.05
N VAL A 101 -9.32 -9.01 0.11
CA VAL A 101 -10.23 -8.83 1.24
C VAL A 101 -10.13 -10.06 2.15
N VAL A 102 -9.94 -9.83 3.43
CA VAL A 102 -9.82 -10.88 4.46
C VAL A 102 -10.97 -10.74 5.44
N ASP A 103 -11.81 -11.76 5.56
CA ASP A 103 -12.88 -11.83 6.57
C ASP A 103 -13.30 -13.28 6.80
N PRO A 104 -13.11 -13.85 8.00
CA PRO A 104 -13.49 -15.24 8.30
C PRO A 104 -15.00 -15.45 8.29
N ARG A 105 -15.78 -14.40 8.34
CA ARG A 105 -17.23 -14.44 8.30
C ARG A 105 -17.72 -14.63 6.85
N ARG A 106 -17.82 -15.89 6.42
CA ARG A 106 -18.17 -16.27 5.05
C ARG A 106 -19.43 -15.61 4.49
N ALA A 107 -20.39 -15.25 5.33
CA ALA A 107 -21.58 -14.53 4.92
C ALA A 107 -21.33 -13.11 4.40
N PHE A 108 -20.20 -12.50 4.77
CA PHE A 108 -19.77 -11.19 4.31
C PHE A 108 -18.75 -11.27 3.16
N ALA A 109 -17.90 -12.30 3.16
CA ALA A 109 -16.80 -12.51 2.23
C ALA A 109 -17.26 -13.36 1.04
N THR A 110 -18.10 -12.80 0.16
CA THR A 110 -18.65 -13.50 -1.01
C THR A 110 -18.20 -12.85 -2.30
N ASP A 111 -18.05 -13.67 -3.36
CA ASP A 111 -17.69 -13.20 -4.71
C ASP A 111 -18.72 -12.22 -5.28
N GLU A 112 -20.00 -12.36 -4.89
CA GLU A 112 -21.06 -11.43 -5.30
C GLU A 112 -20.81 -10.01 -4.75
N ARG A 113 -20.34 -9.90 -3.51
CA ARG A 113 -20.04 -8.62 -2.88
C ARG A 113 -18.70 -8.03 -3.29
N PHE A 114 -17.76 -8.87 -3.69
CA PHE A 114 -16.39 -8.51 -4.08
C PHE A 114 -16.01 -9.15 -5.42
N PRO A 115 -16.67 -8.78 -6.52
CA PRO A 115 -16.38 -9.36 -7.82
C PRO A 115 -14.97 -9.00 -8.30
N ASN A 116 -14.26 -9.96 -8.89
CA ASN A 116 -12.91 -9.81 -9.42
C ASN A 116 -11.84 -9.42 -8.38
N VAL A 117 -12.05 -9.77 -7.13
CA VAL A 117 -11.14 -9.51 -6.01
C VAL A 117 -10.78 -10.82 -5.33
N THR A 118 -9.54 -10.96 -4.91
CA THR A 118 -9.16 -12.09 -4.07
C THR A 118 -9.81 -11.95 -2.69
N VAL A 119 -10.58 -12.95 -2.30
CA VAL A 119 -11.23 -13.02 -0.98
C VAL A 119 -10.63 -14.17 -0.20
N SER A 120 -10.13 -13.90 1.00
CA SER A 120 -9.69 -14.91 1.97
C SER A 120 -10.69 -15.02 3.10
N THR A 121 -11.12 -16.24 3.39
CA THR A 121 -11.99 -16.55 4.54
C THR A 121 -11.22 -17.16 5.71
N GLU A 122 -9.90 -17.09 5.67
CA GLU A 122 -9.03 -17.44 6.78
C GLU A 122 -9.09 -16.38 7.90
N TRP A 123 -8.67 -16.77 9.10
CA TRP A 123 -8.50 -15.81 10.18
C TRP A 123 -7.41 -14.80 9.83
N PRO A 124 -7.51 -13.55 10.31
CA PRO A 124 -6.59 -12.49 9.89
C PRO A 124 -5.11 -12.77 10.15
N ASP A 125 -4.76 -13.47 11.22
CA ASP A 125 -3.39 -13.91 11.51
C ASP A 125 -2.87 -14.88 10.44
N GLU A 126 -3.64 -15.94 10.13
CA GLU A 126 -3.30 -16.93 9.11
C GLU A 126 -3.22 -16.28 7.71
N ALA A 127 -4.19 -15.43 7.38
CA ALA A 127 -4.22 -14.73 6.11
C ALA A 127 -3.03 -13.77 5.96
N MET A 128 -2.67 -13.02 7.00
CA MET A 128 -1.54 -12.10 6.97
C MET A 128 -0.20 -12.83 6.89
N GLU A 129 -0.05 -13.98 7.55
CA GLU A 129 1.12 -14.85 7.43
C GLU A 129 1.29 -15.36 5.99
N ALA A 130 0.21 -15.82 5.36
CA ALA A 130 0.22 -16.30 3.98
C ALA A 130 0.47 -15.17 2.97
N LEU A 131 -0.13 -13.99 3.16
CA LEU A 131 -0.03 -12.84 2.27
C LEU A 131 1.32 -12.12 2.35
N ARG A 132 2.05 -12.23 3.47
CA ARG A 132 3.38 -11.62 3.69
C ARG A 132 3.43 -10.18 3.22
N PRO A 133 2.85 -9.22 3.95
CA PRO A 133 2.92 -7.81 3.57
C PRO A 133 4.37 -7.35 3.43
N ASP A 134 4.66 -6.64 2.34
CA ASP A 134 5.99 -6.15 2.00
C ASP A 134 6.01 -4.61 1.83
N LEU A 135 7.12 -4.05 1.36
CA LEU A 135 7.29 -2.61 1.11
C LEU A 135 6.28 -2.04 0.08
N ARG A 136 5.57 -2.90 -0.67
CA ARG A 136 4.56 -2.49 -1.65
C ARG A 136 3.13 -2.81 -1.17
N THR A 137 2.96 -3.06 0.13
CA THR A 137 1.67 -3.44 0.72
C THR A 137 1.14 -2.37 1.64
N ALA A 138 -0.13 -1.99 1.45
CA ALA A 138 -0.95 -1.27 2.40
C ALA A 138 -1.90 -2.24 3.12
N VAL A 139 -2.10 -2.05 4.41
CA VAL A 139 -3.03 -2.84 5.24
C VAL A 139 -4.05 -1.91 5.86
N VAL A 140 -5.35 -2.25 5.73
CA VAL A 140 -6.44 -1.46 6.32
C VAL A 140 -7.40 -2.38 7.04
N THR A 141 -7.66 -2.13 8.34
CA THR A 141 -8.65 -2.86 9.15
C THR A 141 -9.92 -2.03 9.30
N LEU A 142 -11.08 -2.65 9.06
CA LEU A 142 -12.38 -1.98 8.94
C LEU A 142 -13.47 -2.56 9.83
N THR A 143 -13.17 -3.57 10.69
CA THR A 143 -14.24 -4.30 11.38
C THR A 143 -14.69 -3.70 12.70
N HIS A 144 -13.84 -2.97 13.39
CA HIS A 144 -13.97 -2.58 14.80
C HIS A 144 -13.97 -3.76 15.81
N ASP A 145 -13.88 -4.99 15.33
CA ASP A 145 -13.79 -6.18 16.19
C ASP A 145 -12.31 -6.45 16.53
N PRO A 146 -11.92 -6.36 17.82
CA PRO A 146 -10.54 -6.63 18.23
C PRO A 146 -10.05 -8.03 17.85
N LYS A 147 -10.96 -9.02 17.73
CA LYS A 147 -10.59 -10.39 17.35
C LYS A 147 -10.11 -10.48 15.90
N LEU A 148 -10.52 -9.56 15.04
CA LEU A 148 -10.14 -9.49 13.65
C LEU A 148 -9.08 -8.42 13.40
N ASP A 149 -9.27 -7.22 13.97
CA ASP A 149 -8.38 -6.09 13.72
C ASP A 149 -7.02 -6.26 14.41
N ASP A 150 -6.99 -6.70 15.67
CA ASP A 150 -5.74 -6.73 16.45
C ASP A 150 -4.72 -7.76 15.89
N PRO A 151 -5.09 -9.02 15.53
CA PRO A 151 -4.15 -9.95 14.90
C PRO A 151 -3.62 -9.45 13.55
N ALA A 152 -4.46 -8.83 12.72
CA ALA A 152 -4.04 -8.25 11.46
C ALA A 152 -3.03 -7.10 11.67
N LEU A 153 -3.29 -6.23 12.65
CA LEU A 153 -2.40 -5.12 12.97
C LEU A 153 -1.08 -5.58 13.59
N ASP A 154 -1.11 -6.62 14.42
CA ASP A 154 0.09 -7.25 14.99
C ASP A 154 1.02 -7.72 13.85
N HIS A 155 0.51 -8.46 12.87
CA HIS A 155 1.29 -8.91 11.71
C HIS A 155 1.74 -7.75 10.82
N ALA A 156 0.86 -6.75 10.60
CA ALA A 156 1.21 -5.59 9.80
C ALA A 156 2.34 -4.76 10.43
N LEU A 157 2.36 -4.61 11.75
CA LEU A 157 3.43 -3.89 12.47
C LEU A 157 4.77 -4.62 12.38
N LYS A 158 4.77 -5.96 12.37
CA LYS A 158 5.97 -6.79 12.20
C LYS A 158 6.47 -6.83 10.76
N SER A 159 5.67 -6.36 9.80
CA SER A 159 5.99 -6.35 8.38
C SER A 159 6.55 -4.98 7.92
N PRO A 160 7.20 -4.91 6.75
CA PRO A 160 7.63 -3.65 6.17
C PRO A 160 6.52 -2.93 5.37
N ALA A 161 5.24 -3.25 5.59
CA ALA A 161 4.12 -2.59 4.92
C ALA A 161 4.27 -1.05 4.97
N PHE A 162 4.10 -0.37 3.82
CA PHE A 162 4.31 1.08 3.75
C PHE A 162 3.18 1.88 4.40
N TYR A 163 2.00 1.26 4.57
CA TYR A 163 0.84 1.90 5.17
C TYR A 163 0.06 0.91 6.03
N ILE A 164 -0.34 1.34 7.21
CA ILE A 164 -1.20 0.59 8.13
C ILE A 164 -2.30 1.54 8.60
N GLY A 165 -3.55 1.25 8.23
CA GLY A 165 -4.71 2.04 8.61
C GLY A 165 -5.71 1.25 9.45
N ALA A 166 -6.36 1.91 10.40
CA ALA A 166 -7.35 1.26 11.24
C ALA A 166 -8.58 2.14 11.45
N LEU A 167 -9.74 1.64 11.06
CA LEU A 167 -11.02 2.32 11.24
C LEU A 167 -11.37 2.45 12.73
N GLY A 168 -12.03 3.52 13.09
CA GLY A 168 -12.53 3.75 14.44
C GLY A 168 -12.37 5.18 14.91
N SER A 169 -13.07 5.51 16.00
CA SER A 169 -12.92 6.80 16.66
C SER A 169 -11.55 6.94 17.35
N ARG A 170 -11.18 8.16 17.72
CA ARG A 170 -9.98 8.41 18.55
C ARG A 170 -9.97 7.57 19.83
N LYS A 171 -11.14 7.39 20.46
CA LYS A 171 -11.31 6.54 21.67
C LYS A 171 -11.03 5.07 21.34
N THR A 172 -11.60 4.55 20.26
CA THR A 172 -11.37 3.17 19.79
C THR A 172 -9.88 2.96 19.47
N HIS A 173 -9.25 3.93 18.83
CA HIS A 173 -7.83 3.87 18.50
C HIS A 173 -6.96 3.82 19.76
N ALA A 174 -7.23 4.65 20.78
CA ALA A 174 -6.49 4.63 22.04
C ALA A 174 -6.58 3.26 22.74
N SER A 175 -7.78 2.66 22.79
CA SER A 175 -7.96 1.31 23.37
C SER A 175 -7.25 0.23 22.54
N ARG A 176 -7.21 0.34 21.21
CA ARG A 176 -6.45 -0.54 20.32
C ARG A 176 -4.95 -0.46 20.60
N LEU A 177 -4.40 0.75 20.71
CA LEU A 177 -2.98 0.93 21.01
C LEU A 177 -2.60 0.30 22.36
N GLN A 178 -3.50 0.34 23.36
CA GLN A 178 -3.24 -0.34 24.63
C GLN A 178 -3.14 -1.86 24.44
N ARG A 179 -4.07 -2.50 23.70
CA ARG A 179 -4.03 -3.95 23.46
C ARG A 179 -2.81 -4.38 22.65
N LEU A 180 -2.38 -3.56 21.65
CA LEU A 180 -1.15 -3.82 20.89
C LEU A 180 0.11 -3.67 21.76
N ARG A 181 0.09 -2.74 22.72
CA ARG A 181 1.16 -2.61 23.72
C ARG A 181 1.25 -3.85 24.61
N ASP A 182 0.10 -4.40 25.02
CA ASP A 182 0.03 -5.64 25.82
C ASP A 182 0.53 -6.86 25.01
N LEU A 183 0.49 -6.81 23.66
CA LEU A 183 1.10 -7.80 22.74
C LEU A 183 2.62 -7.56 22.52
N GLY A 184 3.21 -6.53 23.12
CA GLY A 184 4.64 -6.29 23.11
C GLY A 184 5.12 -5.22 22.10
N HIS A 185 4.21 -4.55 21.39
CA HIS A 185 4.59 -3.47 20.47
C HIS A 185 4.99 -2.20 21.23
N ASN A 186 6.06 -1.56 20.75
CA ASN A 186 6.53 -0.29 21.30
C ASN A 186 5.83 0.92 20.63
N ASP A 187 5.97 2.09 21.27
CA ASP A 187 5.30 3.31 20.78
C ASP A 187 5.78 3.76 19.40
N LEU A 188 7.02 3.45 19.01
CA LEU A 188 7.55 3.79 17.68
C LEU A 188 6.89 2.96 16.58
N GLU A 189 6.75 1.66 16.80
CA GLU A 189 6.04 0.75 15.88
C GLU A 189 4.58 1.18 15.73
N MET A 190 3.90 1.42 16.85
CA MET A 190 2.49 1.81 16.85
C MET A 190 2.20 3.16 16.19
N LYS A 191 3.19 4.08 16.11
CA LYS A 191 3.06 5.34 15.34
C LYS A 191 2.86 5.10 13.84
N ARG A 192 3.17 3.92 13.32
CA ARG A 192 2.90 3.55 11.93
C ARG A 192 1.41 3.37 11.64
N ILE A 193 0.59 3.13 12.68
CA ILE A 193 -0.85 2.96 12.50
C ILE A 193 -1.53 4.31 12.32
N ARG A 194 -2.23 4.50 11.21
CA ARG A 194 -3.13 5.62 10.96
C ARG A 194 -4.48 5.32 11.58
N GLY A 195 -4.83 6.02 12.62
CA GLY A 195 -6.11 5.87 13.33
C GLY A 195 -6.57 7.20 13.94
N PRO A 196 -7.77 7.64 13.58
CA PRO A 196 -8.69 7.12 12.56
C PRO A 196 -8.05 7.07 11.16
N VAL A 197 -8.39 6.02 10.38
CA VAL A 197 -7.92 5.86 9.01
C VAL A 197 -8.57 6.86 8.07
N GLY A 198 -7.81 7.33 7.08
CA GLY A 198 -8.27 8.24 6.05
C GLY A 198 -7.99 9.71 6.35
N LEU A 199 -7.92 10.52 5.29
CA LEU A 199 -7.79 11.97 5.40
C LEU A 199 -9.03 12.57 6.07
N ASN A 200 -8.83 13.60 6.89
CA ASN A 200 -9.94 14.32 7.51
C ASN A 200 -10.65 15.22 6.48
N ILE A 201 -11.62 14.65 5.80
CA ILE A 201 -12.50 15.35 4.83
C ILE A 201 -13.94 15.43 5.34
N GLU A 202 -14.16 15.18 6.64
CA GLU A 202 -15.50 15.12 7.26
C GLU A 202 -16.42 14.08 6.60
N ALA A 203 -15.87 12.97 6.11
CA ALA A 203 -16.57 11.89 5.45
C ALA A 203 -17.63 11.25 6.38
N VAL A 204 -18.84 11.05 5.84
CA VAL A 204 -20.00 10.47 6.57
C VAL A 204 -20.43 9.16 5.96
N THR A 205 -20.53 9.06 4.64
CA THR A 205 -21.00 7.84 3.95
C THR A 205 -19.87 6.85 3.71
N ALA A 206 -20.22 5.57 3.53
CA ALA A 206 -19.20 4.53 3.24
C ALA A 206 -18.34 4.84 2.00
N PRO A 207 -18.86 5.36 0.87
CA PRO A 207 -18.05 5.80 -0.26
C PRO A 207 -17.12 6.98 0.06
N GLU A 208 -17.56 7.96 0.84
CA GLU A 208 -16.70 9.09 1.24
C GLU A 208 -15.57 8.64 2.16
N ILE A 209 -15.86 7.74 3.12
CA ILE A 209 -14.85 7.14 3.98
C ILE A 209 -13.85 6.34 3.14
N ALA A 210 -14.33 5.53 2.20
CA ALA A 210 -13.48 4.77 1.30
C ALA A 210 -12.56 5.68 0.45
N LEU A 211 -13.09 6.79 -0.07
CA LEU A 211 -12.33 7.81 -0.79
C LEU A 211 -11.25 8.43 0.10
N SER A 212 -11.60 8.81 1.33
CA SER A 212 -10.64 9.39 2.29
C SER A 212 -9.51 8.43 2.62
N ILE A 213 -9.81 7.12 2.78
CA ILE A 213 -8.83 6.06 3.02
C ILE A 213 -7.91 5.93 1.81
N MET A 214 -8.47 5.82 0.60
CA MET A 214 -7.66 5.63 -0.59
C MET A 214 -6.75 6.84 -0.87
N ALA A 215 -7.26 8.05 -0.66
CA ALA A 215 -6.47 9.27 -0.77
C ALA A 215 -5.29 9.30 0.22
N GLU A 216 -5.48 8.86 1.47
CA GLU A 216 -4.39 8.76 2.46
C GLU A 216 -3.38 7.67 2.09
N VAL A 217 -3.83 6.52 1.59
CA VAL A 217 -2.94 5.44 1.10
C VAL A 217 -2.06 5.93 -0.04
N VAL A 218 -2.64 6.61 -1.04
CA VAL A 218 -1.90 7.19 -2.16
C VAL A 218 -0.92 8.26 -1.68
N ALA A 219 -1.36 9.15 -0.78
CA ALA A 219 -0.51 10.19 -0.21
C ALA A 219 0.68 9.60 0.55
N ALA A 220 0.47 8.53 1.33
CA ALA A 220 1.53 7.82 2.03
C ALA A 220 2.53 7.18 1.06
N HIS A 221 2.04 6.51 0.01
CA HIS A 221 2.90 5.90 -1.01
C HIS A 221 3.75 6.94 -1.75
N ARG A 222 3.19 8.12 -2.04
CA ARG A 222 3.88 9.21 -2.74
C ARG A 222 4.71 10.12 -1.83
N GLY A 223 4.81 9.82 -0.53
CA GLY A 223 5.55 10.65 0.43
C GLY A 223 4.98 12.06 0.61
N SER A 224 3.69 12.25 0.26
CA SER A 224 3.02 13.54 0.41
C SER A 224 2.85 13.94 1.87
N PRO A 225 3.00 15.22 2.22
CA PRO A 225 2.71 15.72 3.57
C PRO A 225 1.28 15.40 4.05
N LEU A 226 0.32 15.25 3.14
CA LEU A 226 -1.05 14.81 3.45
C LEU A 226 -1.11 13.39 4.00
N GLY A 227 -0.16 12.53 3.63
CA GLY A 227 0.00 11.19 4.18
C GLY A 227 0.73 11.17 5.52
N GLN A 228 1.17 12.32 6.03
CA GLN A 228 1.77 12.43 7.36
C GLN A 228 0.69 12.80 8.37
N LYS A 229 0.74 12.16 9.55
CA LYS A 229 -0.19 12.46 10.63
C LYS A 229 -0.01 13.91 11.06
N GLN A 230 -0.96 14.79 10.76
CA GLN A 230 -0.95 16.13 11.33
C GLN A 230 -1.02 16.02 12.86
N PRO A 231 -0.20 16.79 13.63
CA PRO A 231 -0.40 16.89 15.06
C PRO A 231 -1.84 17.31 15.31
N ALA A 232 -2.50 16.65 16.27
CA ALA A 232 -3.88 16.94 16.60
C ALA A 232 -3.99 18.44 16.91
N ASP A 233 -4.70 19.18 16.06
CA ASP A 233 -5.08 20.56 16.35
C ASP A 233 -5.77 20.58 17.71
N ALA A 234 -5.13 21.28 18.66
CA ALA A 234 -5.70 21.58 19.95
C ALA A 234 -7.01 22.37 19.66
N GLY A 235 -8.12 21.73 20.02
CA GLY A 235 -9.48 22.09 19.65
C GLY A 235 -9.74 23.60 19.56
N THR A 236 -10.15 24.04 18.39
CA THR A 236 -11.03 25.19 18.27
C THR A 236 -12.42 24.74 18.72
N MET A 237 -12.72 25.00 19.99
CA MET A 237 -14.07 24.98 20.52
C MET A 237 -14.92 25.93 19.63
N LYS A 238 -15.86 25.39 18.84
CA LYS A 238 -16.93 26.18 18.25
C LYS A 238 -17.71 26.84 19.40
N PRO A 239 -17.93 28.16 19.38
CA PRO A 239 -18.81 28.78 20.37
C PRO A 239 -20.24 28.26 20.11
N ALA A 240 -20.92 27.90 21.18
CA ALA A 240 -22.32 27.53 21.18
C ALA A 240 -23.13 28.75 20.72
N ALA A 241 -23.98 28.53 19.69
CA ALA A 241 -25.06 29.42 19.32
C ALA A 241 -26.37 28.88 19.88
#